data_203c60f75655f0ffdf2257b51dd6e946
#
_entry.id   203c60f75655f0ffdf2257b51dd6e946
#
_cell.length_a   1.000
_cell.length_b   1.000
_cell.length_c   1.000
_cell.angle_alpha   90.00
_cell.angle_beta   90.00
_cell.angle_gamma   90.00
#
_symmetry.space_group_name_H-M   'P 1'
#
loop_
_entity.id
_entity.type
_entity.pdbx_description
1 polymer ?
#
loop_
_entity_poly.entity_id
_entity_poly.type
_entity_poly.pdbx_seq_one_letter_code
_entity_poly.pdbx_strand_id
1 'polypeptide(L)'
;MGCSRGVADDARKGSIATVPQDLHDKIQVRNLYLPASRSRSQYPNPMDKNVISVKTVEEKKDESTGLIYRKRIAICQNVVPEILRKVSILKVPDIQLEEESWLSPQKRNMAIRSHCLTWTQYASMREESVFRESVENPNWTEFIQTGRISITGAGFLNCILETFASTFLRQGAQKGIRIMEMLLKEQCGSPFVE
;
A
#
# COMPACT_ATOMS: atom_id res chain seq x y z
N MET A 1 13.85 -22.01 -11.60
CA MET A 1 14.74 -22.54 -12.66
C MET A 1 14.32 -21.94 -13.98
N GLY A 2 15.22 -21.29 -14.70
CA GLY A 2 15.01 -20.81 -16.06
C GLY A 2 14.89 -19.31 -16.22
N CYS A 3 15.98 -18.59 -15.93
CA CYS A 3 16.22 -17.28 -16.53
C CYS A 3 16.76 -17.56 -17.96
N SER A 4 15.91 -17.53 -18.97
CA SER A 4 16.32 -17.74 -20.35
C SER A 4 17.21 -16.59 -20.81
N ARG A 5 18.43 -16.95 -21.26
CA ARG A 5 19.36 -16.08 -21.98
C ARG A 5 18.77 -15.73 -23.34
N GLY A 6 18.27 -14.53 -23.48
CA GLY A 6 17.92 -13.91 -24.76
C GLY A 6 18.93 -12.82 -25.06
N VAL A 7 19.65 -13.02 -26.11
CA VAL A 7 20.50 -12.20 -26.96
C VAL A 7 20.54 -10.68 -26.64
N ALA A 8 21.77 -10.19 -26.55
CA ALA A 8 22.15 -8.79 -26.46
C ALA A 8 21.60 -7.99 -27.65
N ASP A 9 20.63 -7.12 -27.39
CA ASP A 9 20.42 -5.83 -28.03
C ASP A 9 19.07 -5.24 -27.59
N ASP A 10 18.97 -4.78 -26.37
CA ASP A 10 18.02 -3.73 -25.93
C ASP A 10 18.30 -3.27 -24.49
N ALA A 11 19.40 -2.60 -24.29
CA ALA A 11 19.85 -2.14 -22.97
C ALA A 11 19.07 -0.93 -22.43
N ARG A 12 17.85 -0.65 -22.90
CA ARG A 12 17.05 0.51 -22.48
C ARG A 12 15.57 0.27 -22.20
N LYS A 13 15.08 -0.95 -22.22
CA LYS A 13 13.72 -1.24 -21.74
C LYS A 13 13.81 -1.88 -20.37
N GLY A 14 13.53 -1.09 -19.32
CA GLY A 14 13.38 -1.60 -17.98
C GLY A 14 12.34 -2.71 -17.99
N SER A 15 12.70 -3.86 -17.48
CA SER A 15 11.76 -4.97 -17.25
C SER A 15 10.70 -4.46 -16.27
N ILE A 16 9.46 -4.36 -16.73
CA ILE A 16 8.32 -4.05 -15.88
C ILE A 16 7.85 -5.39 -15.32
N ALA A 17 8.29 -5.74 -14.12
CA ALA A 17 7.67 -6.81 -13.38
C ALA A 17 6.33 -6.29 -12.86
N THR A 18 5.28 -6.54 -13.59
CA THR A 18 3.92 -6.40 -13.07
C THR A 18 3.69 -7.60 -12.16
N VAL A 19 3.74 -7.38 -10.85
CA VAL A 19 3.24 -8.36 -9.91
C VAL A 19 1.74 -8.14 -9.84
N PRO A 20 0.92 -9.01 -10.45
CA PRO A 20 -0.52 -8.96 -10.24
C PRO A 20 -0.76 -9.44 -8.80
N GLN A 21 -0.88 -8.51 -7.90
CA GLN A 21 -1.42 -8.78 -6.57
C GLN A 21 -2.83 -8.21 -6.51
N ASP A 22 -3.72 -8.94 -7.12
CA ASP A 22 -5.14 -8.77 -6.86
C ASP A 22 -5.43 -9.49 -5.54
N LEU A 23 -5.23 -8.76 -4.44
CA LEU A 23 -5.71 -9.22 -3.14
C LEU A 23 -7.18 -8.81 -3.06
N HIS A 24 -8.05 -9.79 -3.22
CA HIS A 24 -9.49 -9.62 -3.11
C HIS A 24 -9.95 -10.28 -1.81
N ASP A 25 -10.14 -9.47 -0.77
CA ASP A 25 -10.67 -9.94 0.52
C ASP A 25 -12.04 -9.33 0.79
N LYS A 26 -12.96 -10.18 1.26
CA LYS A 26 -14.27 -9.77 1.75
C LYS A 26 -14.19 -9.68 3.27
N ILE A 27 -14.13 -8.46 3.78
CA ILE A 27 -14.12 -8.22 5.22
C ILE A 27 -15.55 -7.99 5.66
N GLN A 28 -16.04 -8.85 6.56
CA GLN A 28 -17.41 -8.77 7.09
C GLN A 28 -17.52 -7.65 8.11
N VAL A 29 -17.64 -6.40 7.66
CA VAL A 29 -17.78 -5.25 8.57
C VAL A 29 -18.64 -4.16 7.98
N ARG A 30 -19.62 -3.72 8.78
CA ARG A 30 -20.36 -2.48 8.49
C ARG A 30 -19.44 -1.27 8.67
N ASN A 31 -19.36 -0.41 7.65
CA ASN A 31 -18.66 0.89 7.71
C ASN A 31 -17.14 0.83 7.89
N LEU A 32 -16.45 -0.16 7.28
CA LEU A 32 -14.99 -0.30 7.33
C LEU A 32 -14.24 0.97 6.89
N TYR A 33 -14.80 1.76 5.99
CA TYR A 33 -14.17 2.98 5.51
C TYR A 33 -13.99 4.05 6.59
N LEU A 34 -14.85 4.13 7.61
CA LEU A 34 -14.71 5.10 8.70
C LEU A 34 -13.51 4.77 9.63
N PRO A 35 -13.39 3.53 10.15
CA PRO A 35 -12.20 3.12 10.89
C PRO A 35 -10.93 3.19 10.07
N ALA A 36 -10.94 2.73 8.81
CA ALA A 36 -9.77 2.78 7.95
C ALA A 36 -9.25 4.22 7.75
N SER A 37 -10.14 5.21 7.65
CA SER A 37 -9.74 6.61 7.57
C SER A 37 -9.16 7.15 8.88
N ARG A 38 -9.65 6.68 10.03
CA ARG A 38 -9.18 7.10 11.36
C ARG A 38 -7.90 6.39 11.79
N SER A 39 -7.81 5.08 11.57
CA SER A 39 -6.68 4.27 12.04
C SER A 39 -5.36 4.66 11.40
N ARG A 40 -5.39 5.05 10.13
CA ARG A 40 -4.21 5.55 9.42
C ARG A 40 -3.79 6.97 9.85
N SER A 41 -4.53 7.64 10.72
CA SER A 41 -4.17 8.95 11.27
C SER A 41 -3.47 8.88 12.64
N GLN A 42 -3.43 7.73 13.29
CA GLN A 42 -2.76 7.54 14.58
C GLN A 42 -1.39 6.87 14.40
N TYR A 43 -0.39 7.64 14.03
CA TYR A 43 0.99 7.20 14.05
C TYR A 43 1.79 8.04 15.06
N PRO A 44 2.80 7.41 15.73
CA PRO A 44 3.26 6.03 15.59
C PRO A 44 2.26 4.99 16.11
N ASN A 45 2.03 3.93 15.33
CA ASN A 45 1.17 2.81 15.70
C ASN A 45 2.04 1.63 16.16
N PRO A 46 1.86 1.10 17.40
CA PRO A 46 2.67 0.00 17.90
C PRO A 46 2.59 -1.27 17.04
N MET A 47 1.53 -1.38 16.24
CA MET A 47 1.34 -2.52 15.33
C MET A 47 2.05 -2.36 13.99
N ASP A 48 2.42 -1.15 13.63
CA ASP A 48 3.20 -0.87 12.42
C ASP A 48 4.50 -0.14 12.73
N LYS A 49 5.44 -0.89 13.29
CA LYS A 49 6.74 -0.39 13.74
C LYS A 49 7.60 0.17 12.61
N ASN A 50 7.28 -0.18 11.36
CA ASN A 50 8.04 0.31 10.21
C ASN A 50 7.65 1.74 9.83
N VAL A 51 6.49 2.22 10.24
CA VAL A 51 6.05 3.59 9.99
C VAL A 51 6.51 4.48 11.14
N ILE A 52 7.39 5.43 10.84
CA ILE A 52 7.96 6.36 11.82
C ILE A 52 6.99 7.51 12.08
N SER A 53 6.44 8.09 11.02
CA SER A 53 5.51 9.19 11.11
C SER A 53 4.62 9.30 9.89
N VAL A 54 3.42 9.90 10.08
CA VAL A 54 2.51 10.24 8.99
C VAL A 54 2.04 11.68 9.20
N LYS A 55 2.19 12.51 8.17
CA LYS A 55 1.75 13.90 8.17
C LYS A 55 0.73 14.14 7.08
N THR A 56 -0.43 14.69 7.44
CA THR A 56 -1.38 15.22 6.45
C THR A 56 -0.84 16.53 5.90
N VAL A 57 -0.64 16.59 4.59
CA VAL A 57 -0.13 17.78 3.88
C VAL A 57 -1.24 18.55 3.18
N GLU A 58 -2.34 17.87 2.87
CA GLU A 58 -3.50 18.47 2.25
C GLU A 58 -4.78 17.75 2.68
N GLU A 59 -5.84 18.51 2.94
CA GLU A 59 -7.18 17.98 3.16
C GLU A 59 -8.19 18.92 2.51
N LYS A 60 -9.11 18.37 1.73
CA LYS A 60 -10.19 19.10 1.08
C LYS A 60 -11.51 18.36 1.29
N LYS A 61 -12.56 19.10 1.57
CA LYS A 61 -13.92 18.57 1.67
C LYS A 61 -14.80 19.30 0.67
N ASP A 62 -15.43 18.53 -0.19
CA ASP A 62 -16.45 19.04 -1.10
C ASP A 62 -17.81 19.03 -0.37
N GLU A 63 -18.33 20.21 -0.05
CA GLU A 63 -19.58 20.35 0.68
C GLU A 63 -20.81 19.86 -0.13
N SER A 64 -20.71 19.87 -1.46
CA SER A 64 -21.83 19.46 -2.34
C SER A 64 -21.99 17.94 -2.38
N THR A 65 -20.87 17.20 -2.40
CA THR A 65 -20.84 15.74 -2.52
C THR A 65 -20.48 15.04 -1.22
N GLY A 66 -20.01 15.78 -0.21
CA GLY A 66 -19.46 15.22 1.02
C GLY A 66 -18.16 14.47 0.83
N LEU A 67 -17.52 14.54 -0.36
CA LEU A 67 -16.25 13.87 -0.65
C LEU A 67 -15.13 14.50 0.17
N ILE A 68 -14.33 13.65 0.84
CA ILE A 68 -13.16 14.07 1.60
C ILE A 68 -11.92 13.54 0.88
N TYR A 69 -11.10 14.45 0.40
CA TYR A 69 -9.77 14.18 -0.14
C TYR A 69 -8.72 14.45 0.91
N ARG A 70 -7.76 13.56 1.05
CA ARG A 70 -6.56 13.75 1.88
C ARG A 70 -5.32 13.31 1.15
N LYS A 71 -4.26 14.12 1.35
CA LYS A 71 -2.90 13.80 0.92
C LYS A 71 -2.00 13.74 2.14
N ARG A 72 -1.24 12.65 2.27
CA ARG A 72 -0.36 12.39 3.41
C ARG A 72 1.03 12.00 2.93
N ILE A 73 2.03 12.34 3.74
CA ILE A 73 3.39 11.83 3.58
C ILE A 73 3.70 10.94 4.78
N ALA A 74 4.06 9.70 4.50
CA ALA A 74 4.52 8.76 5.49
C ALA A 74 6.04 8.60 5.39
N ILE A 75 6.69 8.59 6.54
CA ILE A 75 8.12 8.27 6.68
C ILE A 75 8.20 6.88 7.30
N CYS A 76 8.85 5.96 6.58
CA CYS A 76 8.99 4.57 6.97
C CYS A 76 10.48 4.22 7.12
N GLN A 77 10.77 3.27 7.99
CA GLN A 77 12.12 2.69 8.09
C GLN A 77 12.48 1.99 6.78
N ASN A 78 13.77 2.06 6.43
CA ASN A 78 14.28 1.29 5.30
C ASN A 78 14.37 -0.20 5.68
N VAL A 79 13.43 -0.98 5.17
CA VAL A 79 13.31 -2.43 5.42
C VAL A 79 14.08 -3.29 4.42
N VAL A 80 14.77 -2.66 3.47
CA VAL A 80 15.63 -3.39 2.51
C VAL A 80 16.71 -4.15 3.28
N PRO A 81 16.90 -5.46 3.05
CA PRO A 81 17.93 -6.27 3.71
C PRO A 81 19.33 -5.67 3.59
N GLU A 82 20.12 -5.78 4.64
CA GLU A 82 21.49 -5.20 4.68
C GLU A 82 22.37 -5.68 3.53
N ILE A 83 22.22 -6.93 3.13
CA ILE A 83 22.97 -7.49 2.00
C ILE A 83 22.70 -6.73 0.69
N LEU A 84 21.46 -6.27 0.47
CA LEU A 84 21.08 -5.49 -0.68
C LEU A 84 21.45 -4.01 -0.52
N ARG A 85 21.56 -3.52 0.72
CA ARG A 85 22.04 -2.15 1.03
C ARG A 85 23.53 -1.94 0.75
N LYS A 86 24.27 -2.99 0.37
CA LYS A 86 25.64 -2.84 -0.19
C LYS A 86 25.64 -2.01 -1.48
N VAL A 87 24.54 -2.01 -2.22
CA VAL A 87 24.32 -1.07 -3.31
C VAL A 87 24.09 0.32 -2.69
N SER A 88 24.95 1.27 -2.99
CA SER A 88 25.00 2.60 -2.34
C SER A 88 23.66 3.34 -2.39
N ILE A 89 22.91 3.20 -3.48
CA ILE A 89 21.60 3.82 -3.66
C ILE A 89 20.53 3.31 -2.68
N LEU A 90 20.67 2.10 -2.16
CA LEU A 90 19.73 1.51 -1.21
C LEU A 90 20.06 1.85 0.26
N LYS A 91 21.14 2.62 0.50
CA LYS A 91 21.60 3.02 1.85
C LYS A 91 20.86 4.23 2.42
N VAL A 92 19.68 4.55 1.96
CA VAL A 92 18.89 5.62 2.57
C VAL A 92 18.40 5.18 3.96
N PRO A 93 18.36 6.08 4.96
CA PRO A 93 17.89 5.73 6.30
C PRO A 93 16.38 5.45 6.30
N ASP A 94 15.62 6.25 5.58
CA ASP A 94 14.16 6.24 5.59
C ASP A 94 13.60 6.24 4.17
N ILE A 95 12.39 5.69 4.04
CA ILE A 95 11.62 5.65 2.82
C ILE A 95 10.43 6.60 2.97
N GLN A 96 10.19 7.43 1.98
CA GLN A 96 9.04 8.33 1.94
C GLN A 96 7.98 7.79 0.99
N LEU A 97 6.75 7.74 1.48
CA LEU A 97 5.57 7.36 0.72
C LEU A 97 4.60 8.54 0.69
N GLU A 98 4.05 8.81 -0.47
CA GLU A 98 2.90 9.71 -0.61
C GLU A 98 1.64 8.86 -0.72
N GLU A 99 0.62 9.22 0.05
CA GLU A 99 -0.68 8.58 0.06
C GLU A 99 -1.76 9.62 -0.23
N GLU A 100 -2.59 9.35 -1.22
CA GLU A 100 -3.80 10.11 -1.51
C GLU A 100 -5.02 9.25 -1.21
N SER A 101 -6.04 9.83 -0.59
CA SER A 101 -7.28 9.11 -0.28
C SER A 101 -8.51 9.95 -0.60
N TRP A 102 -9.52 9.27 -1.11
CA TRP A 102 -10.83 9.83 -1.44
C TRP A 102 -11.89 9.04 -0.68
N LEU A 103 -12.51 9.67 0.30
CA LEU A 103 -13.59 9.07 1.10
C LEU A 103 -14.92 9.70 0.71
N SER A 104 -15.87 8.89 0.25
CA SER A 104 -17.25 9.28 0.03
C SER A 104 -18.16 8.60 1.04
N PRO A 105 -18.57 9.29 2.13
CA PRO A 105 -19.49 8.75 3.11
C PRO A 105 -20.86 8.41 2.54
N GLN A 106 -21.34 9.22 1.59
CA GLN A 106 -22.63 9.04 0.93
C GLN A 106 -22.66 7.76 0.08
N LYS A 107 -21.59 7.51 -0.69
CA LYS A 107 -21.44 6.32 -1.53
C LYS A 107 -20.88 5.12 -0.77
N ARG A 108 -20.54 5.29 0.52
CA ARG A 108 -19.94 4.26 1.36
C ARG A 108 -18.74 3.60 0.70
N ASN A 109 -17.88 4.39 0.09
CA ASN A 109 -16.64 3.93 -0.54
C ASN A 109 -15.44 4.80 -0.19
N MET A 110 -14.27 4.21 -0.32
CA MET A 110 -12.98 4.88 -0.14
C MET A 110 -11.99 4.31 -1.14
N ALA A 111 -11.26 5.20 -1.79
CA ALA A 111 -10.11 4.84 -2.61
C ALA A 111 -8.83 5.41 -1.99
N ILE A 112 -7.74 4.66 -2.09
CA ILE A 112 -6.42 5.09 -1.63
C ILE A 112 -5.43 4.78 -2.73
N ARG A 113 -4.53 5.72 -3.01
CA ARG A 113 -3.37 5.54 -3.87
C ARG A 113 -2.12 5.87 -3.09
N SER A 114 -1.14 5.00 -3.17
CA SER A 114 0.16 5.23 -2.53
C SER A 114 1.26 5.06 -3.55
N HIS A 115 2.29 5.88 -3.44
CA HIS A 115 3.49 5.73 -4.24
C HIS A 115 4.74 6.12 -3.45
N CYS A 116 5.87 5.52 -3.84
CA CYS A 116 7.15 5.79 -3.20
C CYS A 116 7.77 7.04 -3.80
N LEU A 117 8.20 7.97 -2.95
CA LEU A 117 8.95 9.18 -3.33
C LEU A 117 10.47 8.95 -3.29
N THR A 118 10.91 7.91 -2.58
CA THR A 118 12.32 7.53 -2.53
C THR A 118 12.66 6.66 -3.73
N TRP A 119 13.87 6.80 -4.26
CA TRP A 119 14.40 6.04 -5.41
C TRP A 119 13.65 6.22 -6.73
N THR A 120 12.95 7.32 -6.92
CA THR A 120 12.14 7.57 -8.14
C THR A 120 12.90 7.46 -9.46
N GLN A 121 14.24 7.60 -9.42
CA GLN A 121 15.11 7.42 -10.60
C GLN A 121 15.36 5.94 -10.94
N TYR A 122 15.15 5.02 -9.99
CA TYR A 122 15.53 3.61 -10.11
C TYR A 122 14.37 2.65 -9.87
N ALA A 123 13.35 3.12 -9.17
CA ALA A 123 12.20 2.29 -8.86
C ALA A 123 10.91 3.12 -8.89
N SER A 124 9.84 2.52 -9.34
CA SER A 124 8.50 3.03 -9.13
C SER A 124 7.71 1.96 -8.36
N MET A 125 7.09 2.37 -7.26
CA MET A 125 6.15 1.57 -6.51
C MET A 125 4.84 2.33 -6.44
N ARG A 126 3.76 1.69 -6.88
CA ARG A 126 2.39 2.23 -6.81
C ARG A 126 1.47 1.17 -6.24
N GLU A 127 0.59 1.60 -5.37
CA GLU A 127 -0.44 0.78 -4.76
C GLU A 127 -1.78 1.50 -4.86
N GLU A 128 -2.81 0.77 -5.24
CA GLU A 128 -4.19 1.26 -5.25
C GLU A 128 -5.05 0.32 -4.40
N SER A 129 -5.81 0.89 -3.48
CA SER A 129 -6.74 0.17 -2.61
C SER A 129 -8.13 0.77 -2.75
N VAL A 130 -9.13 -0.08 -2.89
CA VAL A 130 -10.53 0.32 -2.94
C VAL A 130 -11.31 -0.42 -1.88
N PHE A 131 -12.10 0.33 -1.10
CA PHE A 131 -13.08 -0.18 -0.15
C PHE A 131 -14.45 0.22 -0.64
N ARG A 132 -15.35 -0.75 -0.78
CA ARG A 132 -16.72 -0.51 -1.21
C ARG A 132 -17.67 -1.49 -0.54
N GLU A 133 -18.95 -1.15 -0.56
CA GLU A 133 -19.99 -2.08 -0.13
C GLU A 133 -19.99 -3.33 -1.02
N SER A 134 -20.09 -4.51 -0.40
CA SER A 134 -20.17 -5.76 -1.15
C SER A 134 -21.51 -5.87 -1.87
N VAL A 135 -21.46 -6.29 -3.12
CA VAL A 135 -22.67 -6.55 -3.92
C VAL A 135 -23.48 -7.72 -3.37
N GLU A 136 -22.82 -8.70 -2.75
CA GLU A 136 -23.45 -9.92 -2.25
C GLU A 136 -24.12 -9.68 -0.88
N ASN A 137 -23.54 -8.82 -0.05
CA ASN A 137 -24.07 -8.55 1.28
C ASN A 137 -23.75 -7.10 1.69
N PRO A 138 -24.76 -6.24 1.86
CA PRO A 138 -24.57 -4.82 2.19
C PRO A 138 -23.95 -4.60 3.60
N ASN A 139 -23.86 -5.65 4.42
CA ASN A 139 -23.15 -5.59 5.70
C ASN A 139 -21.66 -5.85 5.56
N TRP A 140 -21.19 -6.25 4.40
CA TRP A 140 -19.79 -6.53 4.13
C TRP A 140 -19.15 -5.42 3.33
N THR A 141 -17.86 -5.19 3.59
CA THR A 141 -17.03 -4.32 2.77
C THR A 141 -16.11 -5.18 1.93
N GLU A 142 -16.11 -4.93 0.65
CA GLU A 142 -15.16 -5.51 -0.29
C GLU A 142 -13.92 -4.65 -0.31
N PHE A 143 -12.75 -5.28 -0.10
CA PHE A 143 -11.45 -4.65 -0.19
C PHE A 143 -10.68 -5.21 -1.38
N ILE A 144 -10.26 -4.34 -2.27
CA ILE A 144 -9.47 -4.69 -3.45
C ILE A 144 -8.19 -3.89 -3.39
N GLN A 145 -7.05 -4.56 -3.50
CA GLN A 145 -5.75 -3.91 -3.53
C GLN A 145 -4.93 -4.40 -4.73
N THR A 146 -4.36 -3.46 -5.46
CA THR A 146 -3.47 -3.72 -6.59
C THR A 146 -2.15 -3.02 -6.35
N GLY A 147 -1.04 -3.76 -6.45
CA GLY A 147 0.31 -3.23 -6.32
C GLY A 147 1.12 -3.41 -7.61
N ARG A 148 1.92 -2.41 -7.95
CA ARG A 148 2.85 -2.46 -9.09
C ARG A 148 4.21 -1.97 -8.67
N ILE A 149 5.24 -2.74 -9.00
CA ILE A 149 6.63 -2.37 -8.79
C ILE A 149 7.38 -2.50 -10.13
N SER A 150 8.22 -1.54 -10.39
CA SER A 150 9.19 -1.59 -11.49
C SER A 150 10.52 -1.11 -10.96
N ILE A 151 11.59 -1.86 -11.21
CA ILE A 151 12.95 -1.52 -10.80
C ILE A 151 13.83 -1.44 -12.03
N THR A 152 14.58 -0.34 -12.15
CA THR A 152 15.49 -0.07 -13.26
C THR A 152 16.85 0.36 -12.72
N GLY A 153 17.92 0.10 -13.47
CA GLY A 153 19.25 0.65 -13.15
C GLY A 153 20.05 -0.12 -12.09
N ALA A 154 19.55 -1.22 -11.53
CA ALA A 154 20.31 -2.08 -10.61
C ALA A 154 20.99 -3.27 -11.32
N GLY A 155 20.93 -3.33 -12.65
CA GLY A 155 21.56 -4.36 -13.47
C GLY A 155 21.04 -5.77 -13.09
N PHE A 156 21.97 -6.69 -12.82
CA PHE A 156 21.61 -8.08 -12.47
C PHE A 156 20.82 -8.20 -11.14
N LEU A 157 20.82 -7.18 -10.30
CA LEU A 157 20.07 -7.17 -9.05
C LEU A 157 18.58 -6.82 -9.23
N ASN A 158 18.16 -6.37 -10.41
CA ASN A 158 16.76 -6.00 -10.65
C ASN A 158 15.79 -7.12 -10.22
N CYS A 159 16.00 -8.35 -10.69
CA CYS A 159 15.13 -9.50 -10.34
C CYS A 159 15.08 -9.77 -8.84
N ILE A 160 16.20 -9.64 -8.15
CA ILE A 160 16.28 -9.87 -6.70
C ILE A 160 15.49 -8.79 -5.96
N LEU A 161 15.66 -7.54 -6.35
CA LEU A 161 14.97 -6.39 -5.76
C LEU A 161 13.47 -6.44 -6.07
N GLU A 162 13.07 -6.83 -7.26
CA GLU A 162 11.67 -7.01 -7.65
C GLU A 162 11.00 -8.12 -6.84
N THR A 163 11.68 -9.26 -6.67
CA THR A 163 11.18 -10.37 -5.84
C THR A 163 11.03 -9.95 -4.38
N PHE A 164 12.03 -9.25 -3.83
CA PHE A 164 11.97 -8.71 -2.48
C PHE A 164 10.79 -7.74 -2.33
N ALA A 165 10.71 -6.75 -3.21
CA ALA A 165 9.69 -5.71 -3.16
C ALA A 165 8.26 -6.30 -3.32
N SER A 166 8.09 -7.28 -4.18
CA SER A 166 6.82 -8.00 -4.36
C SER A 166 6.40 -8.75 -3.10
N THR A 167 7.36 -9.46 -2.49
CA THR A 167 7.12 -10.18 -1.22
C THR A 167 6.76 -9.21 -0.10
N PHE A 168 7.47 -8.07 -0.04
CA PHE A 168 7.22 -7.03 0.94
C PHE A 168 5.83 -6.40 0.80
N LEU A 169 5.40 -6.08 -0.41
CA LEU A 169 4.04 -5.55 -0.67
C LEU A 169 2.97 -6.56 -0.22
N ARG A 170 3.14 -7.83 -0.55
CA ARG A 170 2.20 -8.88 -0.15
C ARG A 170 2.07 -9.00 1.36
N GLN A 171 3.19 -9.01 2.07
CA GLN A 171 3.21 -9.05 3.53
C GLN A 171 2.60 -7.77 4.14
N GLY A 172 2.88 -6.61 3.55
CA GLY A 172 2.32 -5.32 3.94
C GLY A 172 0.80 -5.29 3.82
N ALA A 173 0.27 -5.79 2.71
CA ALA A 173 -1.17 -5.91 2.47
C ALA A 173 -1.86 -6.80 3.51
N GLN A 174 -1.34 -7.99 3.75
CA GLN A 174 -1.87 -8.91 4.76
C GLN A 174 -1.80 -8.34 6.17
N LYS A 175 -0.73 -7.62 6.50
CA LYS A 175 -0.58 -6.93 7.78
C LYS A 175 -1.61 -5.80 7.91
N GLY A 176 -1.81 -5.02 6.86
CA GLY A 176 -2.81 -3.95 6.80
C GLY A 176 -4.22 -4.46 7.08
N ILE A 177 -4.61 -5.59 6.49
CA ILE A 177 -5.90 -6.24 6.74
C ILE A 177 -6.05 -6.63 8.21
N ARG A 178 -5.05 -7.29 8.80
CA ARG A 178 -5.09 -7.69 10.22
C ARG A 178 -5.21 -6.49 11.16
N ILE A 179 -4.52 -5.39 10.87
CA ILE A 179 -4.62 -4.15 11.64
C ILE A 179 -6.04 -3.60 11.53
N MET A 180 -6.62 -3.57 10.34
CA MET A 180 -8.00 -3.11 10.13
C MET A 180 -9.01 -3.96 10.89
N GLU A 181 -8.92 -5.28 10.80
CA GLU A 181 -9.80 -6.22 11.53
C GLU A 181 -9.72 -6.01 13.04
N MET A 182 -8.53 -5.77 13.58
CA MET A 182 -8.32 -5.56 15.00
C MET A 182 -8.91 -4.23 15.46
N LEU A 183 -8.69 -3.16 14.72
CA LEU A 183 -9.29 -1.85 15.01
C LEU A 183 -10.81 -1.87 14.96
N LEU A 184 -11.37 -2.69 14.09
CA LEU A 184 -12.80 -2.91 14.00
C LEU A 184 -13.34 -3.64 15.23
N LYS A 185 -12.63 -4.66 15.72
CA LYS A 185 -12.99 -5.35 16.97
C LYS A 185 -12.98 -4.40 18.16
N GLU A 186 -12.00 -3.51 18.23
CA GLU A 186 -11.89 -2.52 19.30
C GLU A 186 -13.00 -1.46 19.25
N GLN A 187 -13.39 -1.01 18.06
CA GLN A 187 -14.35 0.09 17.90
C GLN A 187 -15.81 -0.34 17.83
N CYS A 188 -16.09 -1.52 17.30
CA CYS A 188 -17.44 -2.01 17.03
C CYS A 188 -17.88 -3.16 17.94
N GLY A 189 -17.01 -3.60 18.86
CA GLY A 189 -17.21 -4.87 19.58
C GLY A 189 -16.96 -6.06 18.64
N SER A 190 -17.04 -7.28 19.17
CA SER A 190 -16.87 -8.48 18.33
C SER A 190 -17.97 -8.53 17.26
N PRO A 191 -17.67 -8.44 15.96
CA PRO A 191 -18.69 -8.52 14.91
C PRO A 191 -19.16 -9.94 14.65
N PHE A 192 -18.67 -10.92 15.43
CA PHE A 192 -18.94 -12.33 15.24
C PHE A 192 -19.81 -12.86 16.38
N VAL A 193 -21.10 -12.74 16.20
CA VAL A 193 -22.05 -13.68 16.78
C VAL A 193 -22.84 -14.22 15.61
N GLU A 194 -22.49 -15.48 15.25
CA GLU A 194 -23.23 -16.45 14.43
C GLU A 194 -23.64 -16.04 13.01
#